data_64271a6ceef9d2dfee095618bfb0a4e2
#
_entry.id   64271a6ceef9d2dfee095618bfb0a4e2
#
_cell.length_a   1.000
_cell.length_b   1.000
_cell.length_c   1.000
_cell.angle_alpha   90.00
_cell.angle_beta   90.00
_cell.angle_gamma   90.00
#
_symmetry.space_group_name_H-M   'P 1'
#
loop_
_entity.id
_entity.type
_entity.pdbx_description
1 polymer ?
#
loop_
_entity_poly.entity_id
_entity_poly.type
_entity_poly.pdbx_seq_one_letter_code
_entity_poly.pdbx_strand_id
1 'polypeptide(L)'
;KLAGSGDAALAMAGQVGAQVKVRVGTIWLIASIRDQQLHERGEGLIVATIDFLGEGEEEKITGRISNFRRGVTRYPIPGSQVFAATSNDLKQIYAADERAHVEIGTVYPTKDIRGSLYVDAMLGKHFALLGSTGTGKSTSAALILHKICELAPQGHIVMIDPHGEYSAAFKGTGALFDVDNLAMPYWL
;
A
#
# COMPACT_ATOMS: atom_id res chain seq x y z
N LYS A 1 2.31 14.08 -23.32
CA LYS A 1 0.85 14.18 -23.62
C LYS A 1 -0.01 13.67 -22.45
N LEU A 2 0.49 12.78 -21.59
CA LEU A 2 -0.28 12.24 -20.45
C LEU A 2 -0.29 13.19 -19.23
N ALA A 3 0.73 14.02 -19.06
CA ALA A 3 0.84 14.97 -17.93
C ALA A 3 -0.31 16.01 -17.84
N GLY A 4 -1.06 16.22 -18.91
CA GLY A 4 -2.25 17.07 -18.92
C GLY A 4 -3.58 16.31 -18.79
N SER A 5 -3.53 15.01 -18.45
CA SER A 5 -4.72 14.21 -18.26
C SER A 5 -5.51 14.63 -17.03
N GLY A 6 -6.83 14.64 -17.11
CA GLY A 6 -7.71 14.78 -15.95
C GLY A 6 -7.71 13.55 -15.02
N ASP A 7 -7.14 12.43 -15.47
CA ASP A 7 -6.94 11.23 -14.65
C ASP A 7 -5.62 11.35 -13.88
N ALA A 8 -5.68 11.35 -12.55
CA ALA A 8 -4.54 11.56 -11.69
C ALA A 8 -3.46 10.46 -11.84
N ALA A 9 -3.84 9.22 -12.09
CA ALA A 9 -2.90 8.13 -12.31
C ALA A 9 -2.17 8.29 -13.66
N LEU A 10 -2.88 8.67 -14.71
CA LEU A 10 -2.29 8.94 -16.02
C LEU A 10 -1.39 10.18 -16.02
N ALA A 11 -1.72 11.21 -15.24
CA ALA A 11 -0.87 12.39 -15.11
C ALA A 11 0.51 12.08 -14.51
N MET A 12 0.59 11.05 -13.68
CA MET A 12 1.83 10.57 -13.06
C MET A 12 2.49 9.42 -13.84
N ALA A 13 1.94 9.03 -14.98
CA ALA A 13 2.45 7.91 -15.77
C ALA A 13 3.93 8.09 -16.13
N GLY A 14 4.70 7.03 -15.92
CA GLY A 14 6.14 7.02 -16.19
C GLY A 14 7.01 7.56 -15.06
N GLN A 15 6.47 8.00 -13.95
CA GLN A 15 7.26 8.39 -12.78
C GLN A 15 7.51 7.19 -11.85
N VAL A 16 8.56 7.27 -11.02
CA VAL A 16 8.80 6.30 -9.95
C VAL A 16 7.59 6.31 -8.99
N GLY A 17 7.08 5.13 -8.66
CA GLY A 17 5.87 4.95 -7.88
C GLY A 17 4.58 4.87 -8.70
N ALA A 18 4.59 5.27 -9.97
CA ALA A 18 3.44 5.09 -10.86
C ALA A 18 3.23 3.60 -11.19
N GLN A 19 1.97 3.24 -11.43
CA GLN A 19 1.60 1.89 -11.84
C GLN A 19 1.48 1.79 -13.36
N VAL A 20 1.91 0.64 -13.85
CA VAL A 20 1.78 0.24 -15.24
C VAL A 20 1.04 -1.09 -15.34
N LYS A 21 0.40 -1.34 -16.46
CA LYS A 21 -0.20 -2.62 -16.77
C LYS A 21 0.41 -3.21 -18.04
N VAL A 22 0.71 -4.50 -17.99
CA VAL A 22 1.31 -5.26 -19.09
C VAL A 22 0.34 -6.33 -19.54
N ARG A 23 0.08 -6.39 -20.84
CA ARG A 23 -0.85 -7.38 -21.38
C ARG A 23 -0.13 -8.69 -21.69
N VAL A 24 -0.66 -9.79 -21.16
CA VAL A 24 -0.20 -11.16 -21.43
C VAL A 24 -1.41 -12.03 -21.77
N GLY A 25 -1.68 -12.16 -23.07
CA GLY A 25 -2.90 -12.82 -23.54
C GLY A 25 -4.16 -12.07 -23.11
N THR A 26 -4.99 -12.71 -22.31
CA THR A 26 -6.23 -12.15 -21.73
C THR A 26 -6.07 -11.63 -20.29
N ILE A 27 -4.83 -11.61 -19.79
CA ILE A 27 -4.52 -11.21 -18.43
C ILE A 27 -3.79 -9.87 -18.46
N TRP A 28 -4.11 -9.00 -17.51
CA TRP A 28 -3.37 -7.81 -17.17
C TRP A 28 -2.47 -8.08 -15.97
N LEU A 29 -1.16 -7.90 -16.16
CA LEU A 29 -0.21 -7.82 -15.05
C LEU A 29 -0.09 -6.38 -14.61
N ILE A 30 -0.18 -6.14 -13.32
CA ILE A 30 0.00 -4.82 -12.73
C ILE A 30 1.35 -4.75 -12.04
N ALA A 31 2.10 -3.69 -12.33
CA ALA A 31 3.40 -3.45 -11.74
C ALA A 31 3.55 -1.99 -11.30
N SER A 32 4.43 -1.75 -10.35
CA SER A 32 4.86 -0.41 -9.93
C SER A 32 6.25 -0.12 -10.47
N ILE A 33 6.48 1.09 -10.95
CA ILE A 33 7.82 1.55 -11.36
C ILE A 33 8.63 1.80 -10.08
N ARG A 34 9.69 1.00 -9.89
CA ARG A 34 10.58 1.12 -8.73
C ARG A 34 11.73 2.08 -8.97
N ASP A 35 12.30 2.04 -10.17
CA ASP A 35 13.49 2.81 -10.53
C ASP A 35 13.50 3.16 -12.01
N GLN A 36 14.25 4.19 -12.37
CA GLN A 36 14.43 4.63 -13.74
C GLN A 36 15.88 5.04 -13.96
N GLN A 37 16.43 4.61 -15.10
CA GLN A 37 17.81 4.93 -15.50
C GLN A 37 17.85 5.30 -16.98
N LEU A 38 18.75 6.22 -17.32
CA LEU A 38 19.05 6.51 -18.73
C LEU A 38 19.79 5.29 -19.34
N HIS A 39 19.36 4.88 -20.51
CA HIS A 39 20.03 3.79 -21.21
C HIS A 39 21.35 4.27 -21.81
N GLU A 40 22.46 3.55 -21.56
CA GLU A 40 23.81 3.91 -21.98
C GLU A 40 24.00 4.10 -23.49
N ARG A 41 23.17 3.45 -24.30
CA ARG A 41 23.26 3.46 -25.76
C ARG A 41 22.21 4.30 -26.46
N GLY A 42 21.33 4.96 -25.74
CA GLY A 42 20.13 5.50 -26.34
C GLY A 42 19.95 7.00 -26.15
N GLU A 43 19.77 7.69 -27.22
CA GLU A 43 19.34 9.08 -27.30
C GLU A 43 18.00 9.27 -26.57
N GLY A 44 18.05 9.50 -25.24
CA GLY A 44 16.87 9.76 -24.42
C GLY A 44 16.01 8.54 -24.09
N LEU A 45 16.52 7.32 -24.28
CA LEU A 45 15.82 6.10 -23.83
C LEU A 45 15.96 5.94 -22.33
N ILE A 46 14.84 5.67 -21.66
CA ILE A 46 14.75 5.40 -20.22
C ILE A 46 14.42 3.93 -20.02
N VAL A 47 15.21 3.25 -19.21
CA VAL A 47 14.91 1.91 -18.70
C VAL A 47 14.23 2.03 -17.35
N ALA A 48 13.03 1.48 -17.22
CA ALA A 48 12.31 1.42 -15.97
C ALA A 48 12.37 0.00 -15.37
N THR A 49 12.76 -0.09 -14.12
CA THR A 49 12.63 -1.33 -13.34
C THR A 49 11.25 -1.35 -12.70
N ILE A 50 10.53 -2.45 -12.88
CA ILE A 50 9.18 -2.61 -12.36
C ILE A 50 9.08 -3.80 -11.40
N ASP A 51 8.26 -3.65 -10.36
CA ASP A 51 7.91 -4.72 -9.44
C ASP A 51 6.46 -5.12 -9.68
N PHE A 52 6.21 -6.40 -9.94
CA PHE A 52 4.85 -6.90 -10.15
C PHE A 52 4.07 -6.90 -8.85
N LEU A 53 2.87 -6.31 -8.89
CA LEU A 53 1.92 -6.27 -7.77
C LEU A 53 0.94 -7.43 -7.79
N GLY A 54 0.51 -7.81 -8.99
CA GLY A 54 -0.48 -8.87 -9.16
C GLY A 54 -0.98 -8.96 -10.59
N GLU A 55 -2.00 -9.77 -10.78
CA GLU A 55 -2.64 -10.00 -12.07
C GLU A 55 -4.17 -9.95 -11.95
N GLY A 56 -4.83 -9.62 -13.07
CA GLY A 56 -6.28 -9.62 -13.18
C GLY A 56 -6.70 -9.98 -14.59
N GLU A 57 -7.95 -10.34 -14.75
CA GLU A 57 -8.54 -10.68 -16.03
C GLU A 57 -9.04 -9.42 -16.76
N GLU A 58 -9.01 -9.44 -18.08
CA GLU A 58 -9.63 -8.39 -18.88
C GLU A 58 -11.13 -8.68 -19.04
N GLU A 59 -11.97 -7.79 -18.56
CA GLU A 59 -13.39 -7.83 -18.85
C GLU A 59 -13.63 -7.45 -20.32
N LYS A 60 -14.14 -8.38 -21.10
CA LYS A 60 -14.26 -8.26 -22.58
C LYS A 60 -15.08 -7.06 -23.06
N ILE A 61 -16.08 -6.65 -22.29
CA ILE A 61 -17.00 -5.57 -22.67
C ILE A 61 -16.39 -4.20 -22.35
N THR A 62 -15.79 -4.05 -21.18
CA THR A 62 -15.32 -2.75 -20.68
C THR A 62 -13.83 -2.55 -20.82
N GLY A 63 -13.05 -3.62 -21.07
CA GLY A 63 -11.60 -3.62 -21.06
C GLY A 63 -10.99 -3.34 -19.68
N ARG A 64 -11.81 -3.39 -18.63
CA ARG A 64 -11.39 -3.16 -17.25
C ARG A 64 -10.70 -4.39 -16.67
N ILE A 65 -9.92 -4.15 -15.63
CA ILE A 65 -9.34 -5.23 -14.84
C ILE A 65 -10.42 -5.75 -13.88
N SER A 66 -10.63 -7.05 -13.89
CA SER A 66 -11.50 -7.75 -12.94
C SER A 66 -10.72 -8.87 -12.24
N ASN A 67 -11.26 -9.40 -11.15
CA ASN A 67 -10.68 -10.52 -10.41
C ASN A 67 -9.20 -10.33 -10.06
N PHE A 68 -8.82 -9.10 -9.66
CA PHE A 68 -7.44 -8.81 -9.30
C PHE A 68 -6.98 -9.63 -8.09
N ARG A 69 -5.81 -10.26 -8.21
CA ARG A 69 -5.14 -11.01 -7.13
C ARG A 69 -3.67 -10.61 -7.04
N ARG A 70 -3.13 -10.61 -5.82
CA ARG A 70 -1.71 -10.38 -5.57
C ARG A 70 -0.86 -11.54 -6.05
N GLY A 71 0.33 -11.22 -6.55
CA GLY A 71 1.24 -12.18 -7.17
C GLY A 71 0.92 -12.40 -8.65
N VAL A 72 1.86 -12.95 -9.40
CA VAL A 72 1.75 -13.20 -10.83
C VAL A 72 2.06 -14.66 -11.12
N THR A 73 1.26 -15.26 -12.00
CA THR A 73 1.46 -16.66 -12.45
C THR A 73 2.10 -16.74 -13.83
N ARG A 74 2.11 -15.63 -14.57
CA ARG A 74 2.70 -15.51 -15.90
C ARG A 74 3.59 -14.30 -15.95
N TYR A 75 4.58 -14.33 -16.81
CA TYR A 75 5.50 -13.20 -17.03
C TYR A 75 5.39 -12.69 -18.45
N PRO A 76 5.59 -11.39 -18.68
CA PRO A 76 5.62 -10.85 -20.03
C PRO A 76 6.86 -11.34 -20.77
N ILE A 77 6.74 -11.45 -22.09
CA ILE A 77 7.86 -11.72 -22.99
C ILE A 77 8.34 -10.41 -23.64
N PRO A 78 9.56 -10.36 -24.18
CA PRO A 78 10.01 -9.23 -24.96
C PRO A 78 9.01 -8.88 -26.05
N GLY A 79 8.67 -7.59 -26.16
CA GLY A 79 7.65 -7.10 -27.09
C GLY A 79 6.22 -7.05 -26.50
N SER A 80 5.99 -7.51 -25.28
CA SER A 80 4.70 -7.31 -24.60
C SER A 80 4.39 -5.82 -24.46
N GLN A 81 3.13 -5.46 -24.72
CA GLN A 81 2.69 -4.06 -24.63
C GLN A 81 2.55 -3.62 -23.19
N VAL A 82 3.08 -2.43 -22.89
CA VAL A 82 3.01 -1.79 -21.57
C VAL A 82 2.15 -0.54 -21.67
N PHE A 83 1.23 -0.38 -20.75
CA PHE A 83 0.32 0.75 -20.66
C PHE A 83 0.40 1.40 -19.29
N ALA A 84 0.12 2.69 -19.21
CA ALA A 84 -0.09 3.34 -17.92
C ALA A 84 -1.38 2.79 -17.28
N ALA A 85 -1.36 2.52 -15.98
CA ALA A 85 -2.57 2.22 -15.24
C ALA A 85 -3.41 3.49 -15.09
N THR A 86 -4.72 3.37 -15.23
CA THR A 86 -5.68 4.46 -15.01
C THR A 86 -6.13 4.50 -13.56
N SER A 87 -6.72 5.61 -13.11
CA SER A 87 -7.36 5.69 -11.80
C SER A 87 -8.44 4.61 -11.61
N ASN A 88 -9.11 4.23 -12.70
CA ASN A 88 -10.10 3.15 -12.66
C ASN A 88 -9.46 1.77 -12.45
N ASP A 89 -8.30 1.50 -13.06
CA ASP A 89 -7.53 0.29 -12.78
C ASP A 89 -7.10 0.26 -11.30
N LEU A 90 -6.62 1.39 -10.77
CA LEU A 90 -6.23 1.50 -9.36
C LEU A 90 -7.42 1.26 -8.41
N LYS A 91 -8.62 1.72 -8.73
CA LYS A 91 -9.84 1.42 -7.96
C LYS A 91 -10.05 -0.10 -7.85
N GLN A 92 -9.89 -0.84 -8.94
CA GLN A 92 -10.04 -2.30 -8.91
C GLN A 92 -8.93 -3.01 -8.11
N ILE A 93 -7.70 -2.49 -8.16
CA ILE A 93 -6.55 -3.06 -7.46
C ILE A 93 -6.62 -2.85 -5.94
N TYR A 94 -7.11 -1.67 -5.52
CA TYR A 94 -7.10 -1.23 -4.12
C TYR A 94 -8.49 -1.25 -3.47
N ALA A 95 -9.54 -1.64 -4.22
CA ALA A 95 -10.86 -1.82 -3.61
C ALA A 95 -10.78 -2.85 -2.47
N ALA A 96 -11.29 -2.47 -1.31
CA ALA A 96 -11.51 -3.41 -0.22
C ALA A 96 -12.75 -4.26 -0.55
N ASP A 97 -12.69 -5.53 -0.21
CA ASP A 97 -13.84 -6.43 -0.22
C ASP A 97 -14.56 -6.43 1.15
N GLU A 98 -15.48 -7.33 1.35
CA GLU A 98 -16.29 -7.41 2.57
C GLU A 98 -15.53 -7.88 3.82
N ARG A 99 -14.26 -8.27 3.70
CA ARG A 99 -13.46 -8.66 4.87
C ARG A 99 -13.22 -7.47 5.79
N ALA A 100 -13.08 -7.75 7.09
CA ALA A 100 -12.75 -6.73 8.09
C ALA A 100 -11.49 -5.95 7.70
N HIS A 101 -11.63 -4.65 7.47
CA HIS A 101 -10.54 -3.76 7.07
C HIS A 101 -10.69 -2.39 7.72
N VAL A 102 -9.60 -1.67 7.78
CA VAL A 102 -9.54 -0.27 8.23
C VAL A 102 -8.97 0.61 7.13
N GLU A 103 -9.57 1.77 6.92
CA GLU A 103 -9.05 2.78 5.99
C GLU A 103 -7.99 3.62 6.69
N ILE A 104 -6.80 3.70 6.10
CA ILE A 104 -5.64 4.41 6.67
C ILE A 104 -5.22 5.64 5.87
N GLY A 105 -5.87 5.91 4.76
CA GLY A 105 -5.55 7.06 3.91
C GLY A 105 -6.08 6.90 2.50
N THR A 106 -5.43 7.55 1.55
CA THR A 106 -5.74 7.46 0.13
C THR A 106 -4.54 6.96 -0.67
N VAL A 107 -4.81 6.25 -1.76
CA VAL A 107 -3.78 5.71 -2.66
C VAL A 107 -3.23 6.83 -3.53
N TYR A 108 -1.95 7.14 -3.37
CA TYR A 108 -1.28 8.12 -4.23
C TYR A 108 -1.16 7.61 -5.68
N PRO A 109 -1.36 8.45 -6.68
CA PRO A 109 -1.60 9.90 -6.65
C PRO A 109 -3.09 10.30 -6.59
N THR A 110 -3.99 9.35 -6.41
CA THR A 110 -5.43 9.60 -6.37
C THR A 110 -5.86 10.21 -5.02
N LYS A 111 -7.01 10.89 -5.00
CA LYS A 111 -7.58 11.46 -3.77
C LYS A 111 -8.86 10.74 -3.33
N ASP A 112 -9.44 9.93 -4.19
CA ASP A 112 -10.73 9.28 -4.02
C ASP A 112 -10.63 7.76 -3.80
N ILE A 113 -9.45 7.17 -4.00
CA ILE A 113 -9.22 5.75 -3.76
C ILE A 113 -8.72 5.57 -2.34
N ARG A 114 -9.47 4.84 -1.50
CA ARG A 114 -9.10 4.55 -0.14
C ARG A 114 -8.05 3.44 -0.07
N GLY A 115 -7.03 3.67 0.74
CA GLY A 115 -6.04 2.68 1.11
C GLY A 115 -6.52 1.92 2.35
N SER A 116 -6.75 0.61 2.20
CA SER A 116 -7.29 -0.24 3.25
C SER A 116 -6.31 -1.31 3.68
N LEU A 117 -6.32 -1.62 4.98
CA LEU A 117 -5.60 -2.76 5.56
C LEU A 117 -6.60 -3.79 6.06
N TYR A 118 -6.45 -5.03 5.64
CA TYR A 118 -7.23 -6.15 6.17
C TYR A 118 -6.72 -6.54 7.55
N VAL A 119 -7.53 -6.34 8.56
CA VAL A 119 -7.13 -6.45 9.97
C VAL A 119 -6.74 -7.87 10.32
N ASP A 120 -7.54 -8.87 9.96
CA ASP A 120 -7.24 -10.28 10.27
C ASP A 120 -5.97 -10.75 9.56
N ALA A 121 -5.76 -10.34 8.31
CA ALA A 121 -4.56 -10.69 7.56
C ALA A 121 -3.30 -10.05 8.13
N MET A 122 -3.42 -8.86 8.71
CA MET A 122 -2.32 -8.13 9.33
C MET A 122 -2.02 -8.65 10.73
N LEU A 123 -3.05 -8.76 11.60
CA LEU A 123 -2.88 -9.16 12.99
C LEU A 123 -2.63 -10.66 13.16
N GLY A 124 -3.06 -11.50 12.22
CA GLY A 124 -2.75 -12.93 12.19
C GLY A 124 -1.29 -13.25 11.85
N LYS A 125 -0.47 -12.23 11.59
CA LYS A 125 0.95 -12.34 11.22
C LYS A 125 1.77 -11.23 11.87
N HIS A 126 3.07 -11.24 11.61
CA HIS A 126 3.97 -10.15 11.98
C HIS A 126 4.05 -9.12 10.85
N PHE A 127 4.14 -7.85 11.21
CA PHE A 127 4.41 -6.78 10.26
C PHE A 127 5.45 -5.80 10.84
N ALA A 128 6.11 -5.05 9.99
CA ALA A 128 7.07 -4.04 10.38
C ALA A 128 6.79 -2.73 9.63
N LEU A 129 6.84 -1.61 10.35
CA LEU A 129 6.84 -0.26 9.77
C LEU A 129 8.29 0.24 9.74
N LEU A 130 8.85 0.34 8.54
CA LEU A 130 10.23 0.72 8.32
C LEU A 130 10.30 2.11 7.70
N GLY A 131 11.33 2.85 8.08
CA GLY A 131 11.59 4.19 7.55
C GLY A 131 12.60 4.94 8.41
N SER A 132 13.19 6.00 7.88
CA SER A 132 14.10 6.88 8.61
C SER A 132 13.36 7.73 9.65
N THR A 133 14.08 8.40 10.51
CA THR A 133 13.53 9.33 11.50
C THR A 133 12.77 10.45 10.80
N GLY A 134 11.60 10.83 11.32
CA GLY A 134 10.77 11.90 10.75
C GLY A 134 9.86 11.47 9.60
N THR A 135 9.89 10.22 9.14
CA THR A 135 9.02 9.74 8.04
C THR A 135 7.58 9.41 8.46
N GLY A 136 7.24 9.58 9.74
CA GLY A 136 5.88 9.35 10.24
C GLY A 136 5.58 7.92 10.67
N LYS A 137 6.61 7.10 10.97
CA LYS A 137 6.39 5.71 11.45
C LYS A 137 5.47 5.65 12.67
N SER A 138 5.79 6.38 13.73
CA SER A 138 5.02 6.40 14.98
C SER A 138 3.61 6.92 14.77
N THR A 139 3.45 7.95 13.95
CA THR A 139 2.12 8.48 13.56
C THR A 139 1.31 7.46 12.79
N SER A 140 1.94 6.74 11.85
CA SER A 140 1.27 5.68 11.08
C SER A 140 0.88 4.50 11.95
N ALA A 141 1.75 4.09 12.89
CA ALA A 141 1.44 3.05 13.85
C ALA A 141 0.26 3.45 14.75
N ALA A 142 0.28 4.68 15.31
CA ALA A 142 -0.82 5.19 16.11
C ALA A 142 -2.14 5.22 15.34
N LEU A 143 -2.14 5.70 14.09
CA LEU A 143 -3.33 5.72 13.23
C LEU A 143 -3.89 4.32 13.02
N ILE A 144 -3.05 3.34 12.66
CA ILE A 144 -3.48 1.96 12.45
C ILE A 144 -4.09 1.38 13.72
N LEU A 145 -3.44 1.57 14.86
CA LEU A 145 -3.93 1.05 16.14
C LEU A 145 -5.24 1.72 16.57
N HIS A 146 -5.41 3.03 16.40
CA HIS A 146 -6.68 3.70 16.64
C HIS A 146 -7.80 3.12 15.78
N LYS A 147 -7.55 2.91 14.49
CA LYS A 147 -8.52 2.31 13.58
C LYS A 147 -8.87 0.86 13.95
N ILE A 148 -7.91 0.10 14.43
CA ILE A 148 -8.17 -1.26 14.95
C ILE A 148 -9.03 -1.20 16.22
N CYS A 149 -8.75 -0.28 17.15
CA CYS A 149 -9.56 -0.10 18.37
C CYS A 149 -11.01 0.31 18.04
N GLU A 150 -11.21 1.16 17.03
CA GLU A 150 -12.55 1.53 16.54
C GLU A 150 -13.30 0.32 15.99
N LEU A 151 -12.63 -0.55 15.22
CA LEU A 151 -13.22 -1.75 14.61
C LEU A 151 -13.46 -2.87 15.63
N ALA A 152 -12.54 -3.04 16.57
CA ALA A 152 -12.54 -4.11 17.55
C ALA A 152 -12.47 -3.56 19.00
N PRO A 153 -13.55 -2.95 19.51
CA PRO A 153 -13.52 -2.27 20.81
C PRO A 153 -13.32 -3.21 22.01
N GLN A 154 -13.47 -4.51 21.82
CA GLN A 154 -13.17 -5.54 22.82
C GLN A 154 -11.76 -6.14 22.67
N GLY A 155 -10.99 -5.67 21.69
CA GLY A 155 -9.62 -6.10 21.47
C GLY A 155 -8.68 -5.57 22.54
N HIS A 156 -7.63 -6.35 22.86
CA HIS A 156 -6.60 -5.94 23.80
C HIS A 156 -5.28 -5.73 23.05
N ILE A 157 -4.69 -4.56 23.21
CA ILE A 157 -3.40 -4.20 22.61
C ILE A 157 -2.42 -3.93 23.73
N VAL A 158 -1.28 -4.59 23.70
CA VAL A 158 -0.14 -4.29 24.57
C VAL A 158 0.95 -3.65 23.74
N MET A 159 1.36 -2.45 24.11
CA MET A 159 2.43 -1.70 23.46
C MET A 159 3.63 -1.57 24.38
N ILE A 160 4.80 -1.95 23.88
CA ILE A 160 6.09 -1.68 24.52
C ILE A 160 6.70 -0.47 23.83
N ASP A 161 6.82 0.64 24.56
CA ASP A 161 7.23 1.95 24.03
C ASP A 161 8.49 2.46 24.73
N PRO A 162 9.69 2.01 24.33
CA PRO A 162 10.94 2.39 24.98
C PRO A 162 11.27 3.88 24.88
N HIS A 163 10.65 4.59 23.94
CA HIS A 163 10.96 6.00 23.65
C HIS A 163 9.87 6.97 24.11
N GLY A 164 8.73 6.47 24.59
CA GLY A 164 7.63 7.31 25.08
C GLY A 164 6.89 8.09 23.98
N GLU A 165 6.91 7.60 22.73
CA GLU A 165 6.33 8.30 21.57
C GLU A 165 4.80 8.19 21.49
N TYR A 166 4.19 7.19 22.13
CA TYR A 166 2.77 6.84 21.96
C TYR A 166 1.86 7.27 23.09
N SER A 167 2.42 7.65 24.25
CA SER A 167 1.64 8.02 25.44
C SER A 167 0.63 9.13 25.16
N ALA A 168 1.02 10.15 24.41
CA ALA A 168 0.14 11.25 24.02
C ALA A 168 -0.96 10.82 23.04
N ALA A 169 -0.65 9.91 22.09
CA ALA A 169 -1.59 9.44 21.10
C ALA A 169 -2.73 8.61 21.72
N PHE A 170 -2.45 7.88 22.80
CA PHE A 170 -3.44 6.99 23.46
C PHE A 170 -3.94 7.53 24.80
N LYS A 171 -3.68 8.81 25.11
CA LYS A 171 -4.19 9.46 26.31
C LYS A 171 -5.73 9.44 26.33
N GLY A 172 -6.31 8.73 27.29
CA GLY A 172 -7.76 8.59 27.44
C GLY A 172 -8.36 7.34 26.79
N THR A 173 -7.60 6.58 26.03
CA THR A 173 -8.03 5.28 25.45
C THR A 173 -7.19 4.10 25.94
N GLY A 174 -6.02 4.36 26.52
CA GLY A 174 -5.11 3.36 27.06
C GLY A 174 -4.68 3.64 28.49
N ALA A 175 -4.16 2.63 29.18
CA ALA A 175 -3.49 2.76 30.46
C ALA A 175 -1.97 2.80 30.21
N LEU A 176 -1.31 3.83 30.76
CA LEU A 176 0.13 3.95 30.72
C LEU A 176 0.73 3.35 32.00
N PHE A 177 1.66 2.43 31.81
CA PHE A 177 2.47 1.84 32.87
C PHE A 177 3.92 2.23 32.62
N ASP A 178 4.51 2.95 33.55
CA ASP A 178 5.91 3.36 33.51
C ASP A 178 6.61 3.05 34.85
N VAL A 179 7.89 3.36 34.94
CA VAL A 179 8.70 3.08 36.14
C VAL A 179 8.24 3.82 37.39
N ASP A 180 7.48 4.91 37.23
CA ASP A 180 7.02 5.75 38.33
C ASP A 180 5.68 5.23 38.89
N ASN A 181 4.88 4.51 38.07
CA ASN A 181 3.55 4.06 38.46
C ASN A 181 3.36 2.53 38.51
N LEU A 182 4.36 1.75 38.12
CA LEU A 182 4.33 0.29 38.17
C LEU A 182 5.60 -0.30 38.81
N ALA A 183 5.44 -0.86 40.01
CA ALA A 183 6.50 -1.71 40.61
C ALA A 183 6.38 -3.13 40.03
N MET A 184 7.35 -3.53 39.21
CA MET A 184 7.44 -4.90 38.72
C MET A 184 8.07 -5.80 39.78
N PRO A 185 7.45 -6.94 40.15
CA PRO A 185 8.09 -7.88 41.05
C PRO A 185 9.32 -8.51 40.39
N TYR A 186 10.46 -8.40 41.04
CA TYR A 186 11.66 -9.13 40.66
C TYR A 186 11.51 -10.60 41.08
N TRP A 187 11.63 -11.49 40.12
CA TRP A 187 11.89 -12.90 40.38
C TRP A 187 13.37 -13.13 40.06
N LEU A 188 14.18 -13.24 41.10
CA LEU A 188 15.56 -13.72 40.99
C LEU A 188 15.59 -15.25 40.91
#